data_c6b4d0f1fae47baf8f4e30a4fe1a5a56
#
_entry.id   c6b4d0f1fae47baf8f4e30a4fe1a5a56
#
_cell.length_a   1.000
_cell.length_b   1.000
_cell.length_c   1.000
_cell.angle_alpha   90.00
_cell.angle_beta   90.00
_cell.angle_gamma   90.00
#
_symmetry.space_group_name_H-M   'P 1'
#
loop_
_entity.id
_entity.type
_entity.pdbx_description
1 polymer ?
#
loop_
_entity_poly.entity_id
_entity_poly.type
_entity_poly.pdbx_seq_one_letter_code
_entity_poly.pdbx_strand_id
1 'polypeptide(L)'
;MSEFPTRDPKRCPTHPGRILREYSVPALELSKTDIAGHLGISRQTLYDLLAEKQPVTPQMAVRIGKLLGNGPALWLNMQTAYDLWHAKRDVDVKGIPTLKVPKQQGFAKLHGLGEKPRASR
;
A
#
# COMPACT_ATOMS: atom_id res chain seq x y z
N MET A 1 -5.24 -23.82 -5.49
CA MET A 1 -4.38 -23.73 -5.13
C MET A 1 -4.23 -22.53 -4.71
N SER A 2 -3.87 -22.38 -3.92
CA SER A 2 -3.75 -21.26 -3.56
C SER A 2 -2.81 -20.75 -4.29
N GLU A 3 -3.08 -20.01 -5.02
CA GLU A 3 -2.22 -19.50 -5.78
C GLU A 3 -1.33 -18.66 -5.07
N PHE A 4 -1.56 -18.31 -3.88
CA PHE A 4 -0.68 -17.46 -3.15
C PHE A 4 -0.07 -18.25 -2.03
N PRO A 5 1.09 -18.77 -2.23
CA PRO A 5 1.75 -19.53 -1.20
C PRO A 5 2.02 -18.66 0.00
N THR A 6 2.23 -19.26 1.11
CA THR A 6 2.55 -18.55 2.32
C THR A 6 3.77 -17.74 2.08
N ARG A 7 3.74 -16.49 2.46
CA ARG A 7 4.85 -15.61 2.20
C ARG A 7 6.05 -15.95 3.07
N ASP A 8 7.18 -16.06 2.44
CA ASP A 8 8.43 -16.26 3.16
C ASP A 8 8.77 -14.92 3.79
N PRO A 9 8.93 -14.85 5.10
CA PRO A 9 9.25 -13.56 5.74
C PRO A 9 10.53 -12.94 5.25
N LYS A 10 11.43 -13.70 4.66
CA LYS A 10 12.64 -13.12 4.14
C LYS A 10 12.50 -12.60 2.74
N ARG A 11 11.39 -12.87 2.11
CA ARG A 11 11.22 -12.47 0.74
C ARG A 11 10.55 -11.14 0.68
N CYS A 12 11.07 -10.22 -0.12
CA CYS A 12 10.49 -8.91 -0.27
C CYS A 12 9.11 -9.03 -0.93
N PRO A 13 8.10 -8.42 -0.36
CA PRO A 13 6.78 -8.41 -1.01
C PRO A 13 6.86 -7.70 -2.35
N THR A 14 5.95 -8.03 -3.23
CA THR A 14 5.94 -7.47 -4.57
C THR A 14 5.42 -6.04 -4.53
N HIS A 15 6.11 -5.14 -5.20
CA HIS A 15 5.64 -3.78 -5.33
C HIS A 15 4.40 -3.80 -6.22
N PRO A 16 3.34 -3.06 -5.88
CA PRO A 16 2.13 -3.09 -6.70
C PRO A 16 2.36 -2.63 -8.13
N GLY A 17 3.36 -1.80 -8.38
CA GLY A 17 3.68 -1.39 -9.74
C GLY A 17 4.05 -2.57 -10.63
N ARG A 18 4.64 -3.59 -10.04
CA ARG A 18 5.02 -4.77 -10.83
C ARG A 18 3.77 -5.53 -11.26
N ILE A 19 2.80 -5.66 -10.37
CA ILE A 19 1.57 -6.34 -10.72
C ILE A 19 0.84 -5.56 -11.82
N LEU A 20 0.83 -4.24 -11.71
CA LEU A 20 0.21 -3.42 -12.73
C LEU A 20 0.93 -3.60 -14.06
N ARG A 21 2.25 -3.58 -14.03
CA ARG A 21 3.04 -3.68 -15.26
C ARG A 21 2.89 -5.03 -15.95
N GLU A 22 2.93 -6.08 -15.18
CA GLU A 22 2.97 -7.42 -15.76
C GLU A 22 1.62 -8.05 -16.01
N TYR A 23 0.60 -7.63 -15.26
CA TYR A 23 -0.70 -8.26 -15.38
C TYR A 23 -1.83 -7.30 -15.72
N SER A 24 -1.99 -6.25 -14.94
CA SER A 24 -3.18 -5.40 -15.10
C SER A 24 -3.19 -4.60 -16.38
N VAL A 25 -2.09 -3.93 -16.67
CA VAL A 25 -2.02 -3.09 -17.85
C VAL A 25 -2.13 -3.92 -19.14
N PRO A 26 -1.40 -5.05 -19.28
CA PRO A 26 -1.59 -5.85 -20.48
C PRO A 26 -3.01 -6.38 -20.62
N ALA A 27 -3.66 -6.70 -19.52
CA ALA A 27 -5.01 -7.25 -19.59
C ALA A 27 -6.03 -6.23 -20.08
N LEU A 28 -5.78 -4.94 -19.87
CA LEU A 28 -6.72 -3.93 -20.31
C LEU A 28 -6.70 -3.71 -21.81
N GLU A 29 -5.60 -4.06 -22.44
CA GLU A 29 -5.45 -3.90 -23.90
C GLU A 29 -5.69 -2.46 -24.35
N LEU A 30 -5.26 -1.51 -23.53
CA LEU A 30 -5.34 -0.11 -23.85
C LEU A 30 -3.94 0.47 -23.87
N SER A 31 -3.77 1.58 -24.56
CA SER A 31 -2.47 2.22 -24.56
C SER A 31 -2.23 2.83 -23.19
N LYS A 32 -0.98 3.03 -22.85
CA LYS A 32 -0.65 3.66 -21.57
C LYS A 32 -1.17 5.08 -21.52
N THR A 33 -1.25 5.75 -22.67
CA THR A 33 -1.82 7.07 -22.72
C THR A 33 -3.29 7.04 -22.30
N ASP A 34 -4.04 6.05 -22.80
CA ASP A 34 -5.44 5.93 -22.45
C ASP A 34 -5.60 5.56 -20.98
N ILE A 35 -4.77 4.67 -20.48
CA ILE A 35 -4.84 4.26 -19.09
C ILE A 35 -4.56 5.45 -18.17
N ALA A 36 -3.52 6.22 -18.48
CA ALA A 36 -3.21 7.38 -17.69
C ALA A 36 -4.38 8.39 -17.72
N GLY A 37 -4.99 8.54 -18.88
CA GLY A 37 -6.15 9.42 -19.00
C GLY A 37 -7.30 8.97 -18.14
N HIS A 38 -7.60 7.68 -18.13
CA HIS A 38 -8.67 7.16 -17.30
C HIS A 38 -8.36 7.33 -15.82
N LEU A 39 -7.09 7.18 -15.44
CA LEU A 39 -6.71 7.34 -14.06
C LEU A 39 -6.62 8.81 -13.64
N GLY A 40 -6.58 9.71 -14.60
CA GLY A 40 -6.45 11.13 -14.28
C GLY A 40 -5.05 11.50 -13.87
N ILE A 41 -4.04 10.84 -14.42
CA ILE A 41 -2.64 11.12 -14.09
C ILE A 41 -1.86 11.32 -15.38
N SER A 42 -0.65 11.84 -15.26
CA SER A 42 0.18 12.02 -16.43
C SER A 42 0.77 10.70 -16.87
N ARG A 43 1.20 10.62 -18.12
CA ARG A 43 1.86 9.43 -18.60
C ARG A 43 3.14 9.16 -17.82
N GLN A 44 3.88 10.23 -17.48
CA GLN A 44 5.11 10.06 -16.73
C GLN A 44 4.83 9.44 -15.36
N THR A 45 3.76 9.88 -14.70
CA THR A 45 3.40 9.32 -13.42
C THR A 45 3.08 7.83 -13.57
N LEU A 46 2.37 7.47 -14.63
CA LEU A 46 2.04 6.08 -14.87
C LEU A 46 3.32 5.26 -15.11
N TYR A 47 4.22 5.76 -15.94
CA TYR A 47 5.45 5.04 -16.21
C TYR A 47 6.28 4.87 -14.94
N ASP A 48 6.35 5.91 -14.11
CA ASP A 48 7.11 5.81 -12.87
C ASP A 48 6.48 4.79 -11.92
N LEU A 49 5.16 4.74 -11.88
CA LEU A 49 4.48 3.76 -11.05
C LEU A 49 4.78 2.35 -11.54
N LEU A 50 4.69 2.12 -12.85
CA LEU A 50 4.95 0.80 -13.42
C LEU A 50 6.41 0.39 -13.27
N ALA A 51 7.30 1.37 -13.22
CA ALA A 51 8.71 1.07 -13.02
C ALA A 51 9.08 0.95 -11.55
N GLU A 52 8.07 0.99 -10.66
CA GLU A 52 8.29 0.88 -9.22
C GLU A 52 9.10 2.05 -8.66
N LYS A 53 9.09 3.19 -9.35
CA LYS A 53 9.78 4.37 -8.89
C LYS A 53 8.91 5.24 -8.02
N GLN A 54 7.61 5.01 -8.01
CA GLN A 54 6.70 5.71 -7.17
C GLN A 54 5.86 4.75 -6.38
N PRO A 55 5.49 5.10 -5.16
CA PRO A 55 4.62 4.22 -4.39
C PRO A 55 3.16 4.44 -4.79
N VAL A 56 2.34 3.48 -4.46
CA VAL A 56 0.90 3.65 -4.59
C VAL A 56 0.44 4.33 -3.33
N THR A 57 0.08 5.60 -3.44
CA THR A 57 -0.44 6.37 -2.31
C THR A 57 -1.91 6.03 -2.14
N PRO A 58 -2.53 6.43 -1.04
CA PRO A 58 -3.98 6.20 -0.89
C PRO A 58 -4.79 6.78 -2.04
N GLN A 59 -4.41 7.96 -2.52
CA GLN A 59 -5.11 8.56 -3.64
C GLN A 59 -4.96 7.72 -4.89
N MET A 60 -3.75 7.22 -5.15
CA MET A 60 -3.53 6.39 -6.31
C MET A 60 -4.27 5.06 -6.17
N ALA A 61 -4.32 4.51 -4.97
CA ALA A 61 -5.03 3.25 -4.74
C ALA A 61 -6.52 3.40 -5.05
N VAL A 62 -7.10 4.54 -4.71
CA VAL A 62 -8.50 4.78 -5.00
C VAL A 62 -8.72 4.81 -6.52
N ARG A 63 -7.82 5.47 -7.25
CA ARG A 63 -7.94 5.55 -8.70
C ARG A 63 -7.78 4.20 -9.35
N ILE A 64 -6.76 3.46 -8.97
CA ILE A 64 -6.50 2.16 -9.55
C ILE A 64 -7.61 1.18 -9.18
N GLY A 65 -8.04 1.21 -7.93
CA GLY A 65 -9.09 0.31 -7.49
C GLY A 65 -10.41 0.55 -8.21
N LYS A 66 -10.67 1.81 -8.54
CA LYS A 66 -11.87 2.13 -9.29
C LYS A 66 -11.75 1.64 -10.74
N LEU A 67 -10.63 1.93 -11.37
CA LEU A 67 -10.44 1.52 -12.77
C LEU A 67 -10.51 0.02 -12.94
N LEU A 68 -9.86 -0.71 -12.05
CA LEU A 68 -9.79 -2.16 -12.18
C LEU A 68 -10.92 -2.90 -11.46
N GLY A 69 -11.67 -2.19 -10.65
CA GLY A 69 -12.84 -2.80 -10.00
C GLY A 69 -12.53 -3.63 -8.77
N ASN A 70 -11.30 -3.63 -8.32
CA ASN A 70 -10.94 -4.45 -7.15
C ASN A 70 -10.78 -3.65 -5.87
N GLY A 71 -11.04 -2.36 -5.92
CA GLY A 71 -11.03 -1.54 -4.71
C GLY A 71 -9.64 -1.08 -4.31
N PRO A 72 -9.58 -0.07 -3.47
CA PRO A 72 -8.29 0.52 -3.12
C PRO A 72 -7.46 -0.27 -2.13
N ALA A 73 -8.11 -1.05 -1.26
CA ALA A 73 -7.39 -1.70 -0.18
C ALA A 73 -6.33 -2.67 -0.67
N LEU A 74 -6.62 -3.41 -1.72
CA LEU A 74 -5.67 -4.35 -2.27
C LEU A 74 -4.36 -3.66 -2.62
N TRP A 75 -4.46 -2.55 -3.35
CA TRP A 75 -3.27 -1.85 -3.84
C TRP A 75 -2.49 -1.19 -2.72
N LEU A 76 -3.21 -0.60 -1.77
CA LEU A 76 -2.55 0.06 -0.67
C LEU A 76 -1.90 -0.96 0.27
N ASN A 77 -2.56 -2.10 0.49
CA ASN A 77 -1.99 -3.14 1.33
C ASN A 77 -0.71 -3.71 0.74
N MET A 78 -0.65 -3.87 -0.58
CA MET A 78 0.56 -4.34 -1.21
C MET A 78 1.69 -3.33 -1.03
N GLN A 79 1.39 -2.04 -1.17
CA GLN A 79 2.40 -1.02 -1.01
C GLN A 79 2.90 -0.99 0.44
N THR A 80 1.98 -1.11 1.39
CA THR A 80 2.34 -1.08 2.79
C THR A 80 3.25 -2.26 3.15
N ALA A 81 2.94 -3.44 2.63
CA ALA A 81 3.76 -4.61 2.91
C ALA A 81 5.17 -4.43 2.35
N TYR A 82 5.26 -3.88 1.14
CA TYR A 82 6.54 -3.63 0.51
C TYR A 82 7.34 -2.61 1.32
N ASP A 83 6.69 -1.50 1.68
CA ASP A 83 7.37 -0.45 2.41
C ASP A 83 7.81 -0.91 3.79
N LEU A 84 6.98 -1.68 4.47
CA LEU A 84 7.30 -2.16 5.80
C LEU A 84 8.48 -3.11 5.77
N TRP A 85 8.53 -3.97 4.75
CA TRP A 85 9.64 -4.90 4.62
C TRP A 85 10.97 -4.15 4.51
N HIS A 86 10.98 -3.08 3.71
CA HIS A 86 12.19 -2.28 3.56
C HIS A 86 12.50 -1.49 4.82
N ALA A 87 11.48 -0.90 5.43
CA ALA A 87 11.70 -0.09 6.62
C ALA A 87 12.27 -0.92 7.77
N LYS A 88 11.81 -2.16 7.90
CA LYS A 88 12.33 -3.02 8.94
C LYS A 88 13.80 -3.31 8.77
N ARG A 89 14.28 -3.32 7.55
CA ARG A 89 15.67 -3.57 7.28
C ARG A 89 16.52 -2.31 7.33
N ASP A 90 15.91 -1.19 7.00
CA ASP A 90 16.66 0.06 6.93
C ASP A 90 16.77 0.78 8.27
N VAL A 91 15.80 0.59 9.15
CA VAL A 91 15.77 1.33 10.38
C VAL A 91 16.35 0.49 11.52
N ASP A 92 17.35 1.05 12.18
CA ASP A 92 17.95 0.35 13.29
C ASP A 92 17.18 0.70 14.55
N VAL A 93 16.52 -0.27 15.13
CA VAL A 93 15.72 -0.03 16.31
C VAL A 93 16.38 -0.49 17.60
N LYS A 94 17.65 -0.89 17.53
CA LYS A 94 18.32 -1.37 18.71
C LYS A 94 18.36 -0.36 19.83
N GLY A 95 18.40 0.92 19.51
CA GLY A 95 18.42 1.93 20.55
C GLY A 95 17.06 2.31 21.08
N ILE A 96 15.98 1.73 20.53
CA ILE A 96 14.65 2.07 20.96
C ILE A 96 14.16 1.00 21.93
N PRO A 97 13.89 1.34 23.17
CA PRO A 97 13.46 0.34 24.12
C PRO A 97 11.97 0.05 23.96
N THR A 98 11.57 -1.09 24.42
CA THR A 98 10.16 -1.40 24.47
C THR A 98 9.69 -1.13 25.88
N LEU A 99 8.85 -0.13 26.04
CA LEU A 99 8.37 0.20 27.35
C LEU A 99 7.03 -0.46 27.58
N LYS A 100 6.74 -0.75 28.89
CA LYS A 100 5.52 -1.38 29.19
C LYS A 100 4.43 -0.36 29.20
N VAL A 101 3.41 -0.56 28.42
CA VAL A 101 2.28 0.33 28.35
C VAL A 101 1.22 -0.14 29.32
N PRO A 102 0.53 0.74 30.03
CA PRO A 102 -0.52 0.28 30.93
C PRO A 102 -1.51 -0.51 30.12
N LYS A 103 -2.13 -1.51 30.74
CA LYS A 103 -2.99 -2.37 30.09
C LYS A 103 -3.79 -1.74 29.07
N GLN A 104 -4.67 -2.38 28.51
CA GLN A 104 -5.36 -1.93 27.40
C GLN A 104 -5.98 -0.61 27.54
N GLN A 105 -6.41 -0.27 28.69
CA GLN A 105 -7.05 0.93 28.78
C GLN A 105 -6.08 2.05 28.61
N GLY A 106 -4.86 1.89 28.95
CA GLY A 106 -3.89 2.93 28.78
C GLY A 106 -3.61 3.21 27.34
N PHE A 107 -3.48 2.16 26.54
CA PHE A 107 -3.15 2.35 25.15
C PHE A 107 -4.30 3.05 24.44
N ALA A 108 -5.52 2.66 24.70
CA ALA A 108 -6.64 3.27 24.04
C ALA A 108 -6.77 4.73 24.39
N LYS A 109 -6.54 5.08 25.63
CA LYS A 109 -6.63 6.44 26.01
C LYS A 109 -5.58 7.28 25.39
N LEU A 110 -4.35 6.84 25.36
CA LEU A 110 -3.31 7.60 24.76
C LEU A 110 -3.54 7.85 23.28
N HIS A 111 -4.11 6.94 22.59
CA HIS A 111 -4.27 7.07 21.15
C HIS A 111 -5.69 7.38 20.74
N GLY A 112 -6.58 7.53 21.67
CA GLY A 112 -7.95 7.80 21.32
C GLY A 112 -8.66 6.69 20.64
N LEU A 113 -8.11 5.51 20.66
CA LEU A 113 -8.68 4.44 19.90
C LEU A 113 -9.85 3.87 20.62
N GLY A 114 -10.37 3.75 21.34
CA GLY A 114 -11.51 3.18 21.90
C GLY A 114 -12.50 4.18 22.27
N GLU A 115 -12.23 5.46 22.03
CA GLU A 115 -13.15 6.39 22.39
C GLU A 115 -13.91 6.85 21.29
N LYS A 116 -15.15 7.19 21.49
CA LYS A 116 -15.88 7.65 20.46
C LYS A 116 -15.45 8.96 20.11
N PRO A 117 -15.44 9.35 18.95
CA PRO A 117 -15.03 10.62 18.54
C PRO A 117 -15.91 11.60 19.14
N ARG A 118 -15.43 12.65 19.63
CA ARG A 118 -16.16 13.54 20.17
C ARG A 118 -16.73 14.27 19.21
N ALA A 119 -17.74 14.28 19.11
CA ALA A 119 -18.33 14.90 18.14
C ALA A 119 -18.09 16.23 18.21
N SER A 120 -17.94 16.56 18.76
CA SER A 120 -17.69 17.55 18.76
C SER A 120 -17.03 18.28 18.63
N ARG A 121 -17.00 18.27 18.60
CA ARG A 121 -16.34 18.90 18.55
C ARG A 121 -16.26 19.30 18.06
#